data_8a949ad27974cca689c8f31f27dabfa4
#
_entry.id   8a949ad27974cca689c8f31f27dabfa4
#
_cell.length_a   1.000
_cell.length_b   1.000
_cell.length_c   1.000
_cell.angle_alpha   90.00
_cell.angle_beta   90.00
_cell.angle_gamma   90.00
#
_symmetry.space_group_name_H-M   'P 1'
#
loop_
_entity.id
_entity.type
_entity.pdbx_description
1 polymer ?
#
loop_
_entity_poly.entity_id
_entity_poly.type
_entity_poly.pdbx_seq_one_letter_code
_entity_poly.pdbx_strand_id
1 'polypeptide(L)' 'MKYNMIKEINMIKLPKYKENLRIIDNTDVYSYSTRVAQIKGGELHVYGWWSPTTSKHVNYVAKHYNLKIIK' A
#
# COMPACT_ATOMS: atom_id res chain seq x y z
N MET A 1 -8.57 -22.01 19.60
CA MET A 1 -8.39 -21.57 19.34
C MET A 1 -8.31 -20.91 18.88
N LYS A 2 -8.20 -20.93 18.80
CA LYS A 2 -7.95 -20.33 18.42
C LYS A 2 -7.85 -19.39 17.91
N TYR A 3 -7.80 -19.40 17.91
CA TYR A 3 -7.53 -18.55 17.47
C TYR A 3 -7.58 -17.65 16.90
N ASN A 4 -7.72 -17.68 16.85
CA ASN A 4 -7.59 -16.90 16.41
C ASN A 4 -7.64 -16.14 15.76
N MET A 5 -7.59 -16.39 15.60
CA MET A 5 -7.56 -15.66 15.24
C MET A 5 -7.49 -14.85 14.59
N ILE A 6 -7.32 -14.86 14.52
CA ILE A 6 -7.19 -14.13 14.08
C ILE A 6 -7.03 -13.49 13.39
N LYS A 7 -6.59 -13.51 13.75
CA LYS A 7 -6.72 -12.68 12.92
C LYS A 7 -6.00 -12.48 11.75
N GLU A 8 -6.42 -12.53 10.74
CA GLU A 8 -5.50 -12.54 9.67
C GLU A 8 -5.40 -11.20 9.03
N ILE A 9 -4.17 -10.66 8.96
CA ILE A 9 -3.90 -9.48 8.19
C ILE A 9 -3.56 -9.96 6.79
N ASN A 10 -4.33 -9.53 5.82
CA ASN A 10 -4.09 -9.88 4.42
C ASN A 10 -3.03 -8.93 3.87
N MET A 11 -1.77 -9.32 3.98
CA MET A 11 -0.65 -8.50 3.56
C MET A 11 -0.11 -8.95 2.21
N ILE A 12 -0.04 -8.02 1.26
CA ILE A 12 0.49 -8.29 -0.07
C ILE A 12 1.83 -7.58 -0.22
N LYS A 13 2.82 -8.32 -0.68
CA LYS A 13 4.13 -7.75 -1.02
C LYS A 13 4.30 -7.84 -2.53
N LEU A 14 4.53 -6.71 -3.16
CA LEU A 14 4.69 -6.65 -4.60
C LEU A 14 6.10 -7.11 -4.99
N PRO A 15 6.31 -7.46 -6.27
CA PRO A 15 7.63 -7.97 -6.70
C PRO A 15 8.77 -7.00 -6.46
N LYS A 16 8.50 -5.71 -6.49
CA LYS A 16 9.52 -4.68 -6.26
C LYS A 16 9.27 -4.03 -4.92
N TYR A 17 10.33 -3.63 -4.22
CA TYR A 17 10.25 -2.98 -2.91
C TYR A 17 9.65 -3.87 -1.83
N LYS A 18 9.91 -5.17 -1.89
CA LYS A 18 9.25 -6.14 -1.02
C LYS A 18 9.42 -5.87 0.46
N GLU A 19 10.53 -5.28 0.86
CA GLU A 19 10.83 -5.12 2.27
C GLU A 19 10.18 -3.88 2.87
N ASN A 20 9.93 -2.88 2.04
CA ASN A 20 9.51 -1.57 2.55
C ASN A 20 8.13 -1.15 2.05
N LEU A 21 7.54 -1.90 1.14
CA LEU A 21 6.24 -1.57 0.56
C LEU A 21 5.29 -2.72 0.81
N ARG A 22 4.17 -2.44 1.45
CA ARG A 22 3.16 -3.44 1.76
C ARG A 22 1.77 -2.91 1.47
N ILE A 23 0.88 -3.80 1.11
CA ILE A 23 -0.54 -3.47 0.96
C ILE A 23 -1.31 -4.36 1.92
N ILE A 24 -2.08 -3.74 2.79
CA ILE A 24 -2.85 -4.44 3.82
C ILE A 24 -4.31 -4.43 3.43
N ASP A 25 -4.94 -5.62 3.46
CA ASP A 25 -6.36 -5.80 3.18
C ASP A 25 -6.77 -5.26 1.81
N ASN A 26 -5.83 -5.24 0.86
CA ASN A 26 -6.06 -4.75 -0.50
C ASN A 26 -6.45 -3.28 -0.58
N THR A 27 -6.31 -2.54 0.51
CA THR A 27 -6.71 -1.13 0.53
C THR A 27 -5.63 -0.20 1.05
N ASP A 28 -4.92 -0.58 2.10
CA ASP A 28 -4.00 0.32 2.77
C ASP A 28 -2.57 0.12 2.29
N VAL A 29 -1.97 1.17 1.78
CA VAL A 29 -0.60 1.12 1.26
C VAL A 29 0.34 1.68 2.32
N TYR A 30 1.32 0.87 2.73
CA TYR A 30 2.33 1.25 3.70
C TYR A 30 3.69 1.34 3.03
N SER A 31 4.37 2.45 3.26
CA SER A 31 5.76 2.63 2.89
C SER A 31 6.54 2.67 4.19
N TYR A 32 7.43 1.69 4.37
CA TYR A 32 8.07 1.46 5.66
C TYR A 32 6.98 1.19 6.71
N SER A 33 6.86 1.98 7.73
CA SER A 33 5.84 1.79 8.77
C SER A 33 4.70 2.78 8.66
N THR A 34 4.67 3.60 7.62
CA THR A 34 3.72 4.68 7.49
C THR A 34 2.65 4.36 6.45
N ARG A 35 1.39 4.54 6.83
CA ARG A 35 0.31 4.40 5.85
C ARG A 35 0.30 5.66 4.99
N VAL A 36 0.58 5.49 3.70
CA VAL A 36 0.80 6.63 2.81
C VAL A 36 -0.31 6.82 1.79
N ALA A 37 -1.14 5.79 1.58
CA ALA A 37 -2.18 5.89 0.58
C ALA A 37 -3.25 4.84 0.82
N GLN A 38 -4.40 5.04 0.17
CA GLN A 38 -5.51 4.08 0.22
C GLN A 38 -5.99 3.81 -1.19
N ILE A 39 -6.20 2.54 -1.50
CA ILE A 39 -6.79 2.13 -2.77
C ILE A 39 -8.29 2.15 -2.62
N LYS A 40 -8.97 2.87 -3.51
CA LYS A 40 -10.42 3.00 -3.42
C LYS A 40 -10.99 3.29 -4.81
N GLY A 41 -11.85 2.40 -5.29
CA GLY A 41 -12.60 2.63 -6.52
C GLY A 41 -11.73 2.91 -7.74
N GLY A 42 -10.64 2.16 -7.92
CA GLY A 42 -9.76 2.36 -9.07
C GLY A 42 -8.83 3.55 -8.93
N GLU A 43 -8.78 4.13 -7.73
CA GLU A 43 -7.95 5.29 -7.45
C GLU A 43 -7.01 5.00 -6.29
N LEU A 44 -5.87 5.68 -6.29
CA LEU A 44 -4.93 5.63 -5.18
C LEU A 44 -4.93 7.00 -4.52
N HIS A 45 -5.56 7.08 -3.35
CA HIS A 45 -5.67 8.32 -2.60
C HIS A 45 -4.45 8.47 -1.70
N VAL A 46 -3.58 9.44 -2.02
CA VAL A 46 -2.31 9.63 -1.36
C VAL A 46 -2.45 10.69 -0.28
N TYR A 47 -2.00 10.36 0.94
CA TYR A 47 -2.21 11.22 2.09
C TYR A 47 -1.26 12.39 2.17
N GLY A 48 -0.16 12.35 1.44
CA GLY A 48 0.80 13.45 1.46
C GLY A 48 2.06 13.11 0.70
N TRP A 49 3.10 13.88 0.93
CA TRP A 49 4.40 13.62 0.35
C TRP A 49 5.41 13.45 1.47
N TRP A 50 6.21 12.41 1.43
CA TRP A 50 7.19 12.14 2.47
C TRP A 50 8.61 12.23 1.98
N SER A 51 8.94 11.48 0.93
CA SER A 51 10.30 11.40 0.43
C SER A 51 10.28 10.90 -1.00
N PRO A 52 11.39 11.07 -1.74
CA PRO A 52 11.46 10.51 -3.09
C PRO A 52 11.25 9.00 -3.11
N THR A 53 11.74 8.28 -2.10
CA THR A 53 11.56 6.82 -2.03
C THR A 53 10.09 6.47 -1.87
N THR A 54 9.39 7.16 -0.96
CA THR A 54 7.97 6.92 -0.77
C THR A 54 7.18 7.27 -2.03
N SER A 55 7.56 8.34 -2.73
CA SER A 55 6.91 8.69 -3.99
C SER A 55 7.09 7.59 -5.03
N LYS A 56 8.26 6.96 -5.08
CA LYS A 56 8.48 5.82 -5.97
C LYS A 56 7.57 4.66 -5.61
N HIS A 57 7.38 4.41 -4.31
CA HIS A 57 6.47 3.35 -3.86
C HIS A 57 5.04 3.63 -4.32
N VAL A 58 4.58 4.85 -4.12
CA VAL A 58 3.22 5.25 -4.51
C VAL A 58 3.03 5.10 -6.01
N ASN A 59 3.97 5.60 -6.79
CA ASN A 59 3.88 5.51 -8.25
C ASN A 59 3.91 4.06 -8.72
N TYR A 60 4.71 3.24 -8.08
CA TYR A 60 4.80 1.83 -8.42
C TYR A 60 3.47 1.11 -8.16
N VAL A 61 2.84 1.38 -7.02
CA VAL A 61 1.55 0.79 -6.70
C VAL A 61 0.49 1.21 -7.74
N ALA A 62 0.44 2.50 -8.05
CA ALA A 62 -0.52 3.00 -9.01
C ALA A 62 -0.34 2.33 -10.37
N LYS A 63 0.90 2.18 -10.80
CA LYS A 63 1.18 1.56 -12.09
C LYS A 63 0.88 0.07 -12.07
N HIS A 64 1.23 -0.60 -10.98
CA HIS A 64 1.03 -2.04 -10.86
C HIS A 64 -0.44 -2.43 -10.94
N TYR A 65 -1.30 -1.65 -10.31
CA TYR A 65 -2.74 -1.90 -10.28
C TYR A 65 -3.52 -1.04 -11.25
N ASN A 66 -2.85 -0.22 -12.03
CA ASN A 66 -3.48 0.67 -13.00
C ASN A 66 -4.48 1.61 -12.30
N LEU A 67 -4.00 2.29 -11.27
CA LEU A 67 -4.81 3.19 -10.47
C LEU A 67 -4.53 4.65 -10.83
N LYS A 68 -5.54 5.49 -10.70
CA LYS A 68 -5.37 6.92 -10.85
C LYS A 68 -4.91 7.52 -9.52
N ILE A 69 -3.84 8.29 -9.55
CA ILE A 69 -3.33 8.91 -8.32
C ILE A 69 -4.13 10.16 -8.01
N ILE A 70 -4.67 10.20 -6.79
CA ILE A 70 -5.44 11.33 -6.27
C ILE A 70 -4.66 11.88 -5.07
N LYS A 71 -4.31 13.11 -5.10
CA LYS A 71 -3.57 13.74 -4.01
C LYS A 71 -4.39 14.74 -3.23
#